data_a2958d2de43be63a80bb83905dc356b4
#
_entry.id   a2958d2de43be63a80bb83905dc356b4
#
_cell.length_a   1.000
_cell.length_b   1.000
_cell.length_c   1.000
_cell.angle_alpha   90.00
_cell.angle_beta   90.00
_cell.angle_gamma   90.00
#
_symmetry.space_group_name_H-M   'P 1'
#
loop_
_entity.id
_entity.type
_entity.pdbx_description
1 polymer ?
#
loop_
_entity_poly.entity_id
_entity_poly.type
_entity_poly.pdbx_seq_one_letter_code
_entity_poly.pdbx_strand_id
1 'polypeptide(L)'
;MTTNINTVCLELALSFGDAVLVEERLAGRELTAAIFAPVQQDAVALPLIEIVTPAHSWYDYEHRYAPGASEHLVPAPVSDAEAEALKHIALAAHDSLGCRDLSRADLILTQAGPMLLEVNTLPGMTPTSLYPDAAKAAGLPFPQLARSLVQSALNRGPRFP
;
A
#
# COMPACT_ATOMS: atom_id res chain seq x y z
N MET A 1 7.88 -37.64 -14.71
CA MET A 1 8.32 -36.30 -15.17
C MET A 1 7.97 -35.32 -14.06
N THR A 2 8.93 -34.78 -13.37
CA THR A 2 8.70 -33.77 -12.31
C THR A 2 8.47 -32.43 -13.01
N THR A 3 7.22 -32.01 -13.14
CA THR A 3 6.89 -30.71 -13.71
C THR A 3 7.47 -29.65 -12.79
N ASN A 4 8.30 -28.76 -13.33
CA ASN A 4 8.89 -27.67 -12.55
C ASN A 4 7.77 -26.70 -12.16
N ILE A 5 7.63 -26.38 -10.87
CA ILE A 5 6.58 -25.51 -10.35
C ILE A 5 6.59 -24.13 -11.05
N ASN A 6 7.76 -23.62 -11.39
CA ASN A 6 7.90 -22.34 -12.11
C ASN A 6 7.28 -22.40 -13.52
N THR A 7 7.36 -23.54 -14.21
CA THR A 7 6.73 -23.73 -15.52
C THR A 7 5.22 -23.72 -15.40
N VAL A 8 4.66 -24.39 -14.39
CA VAL A 8 3.20 -24.40 -14.15
C VAL A 8 2.67 -23.02 -13.81
N CYS A 9 3.38 -22.27 -12.95
CA CYS A 9 3.00 -20.90 -12.60
C CYS A 9 3.02 -19.97 -13.82
N LEU A 10 4.06 -20.10 -14.67
CA LEU A 10 4.20 -19.29 -15.87
C LEU A 10 3.09 -19.59 -16.90
N GLU A 11 2.81 -20.89 -17.15
CA GLU A 11 1.72 -21.32 -18.04
C GLU A 11 0.37 -20.83 -17.56
N LEU A 12 0.10 -20.93 -16.25
CA LEU A 12 -1.13 -20.41 -15.66
C LEU A 12 -1.23 -18.90 -15.80
N ALA A 13 -0.17 -18.15 -15.52
CA ALA A 13 -0.17 -16.70 -15.64
C ALA A 13 -0.39 -16.25 -17.10
N LEU A 14 0.25 -16.90 -18.06
CA LEU A 14 0.06 -16.65 -19.50
C LEU A 14 -1.34 -17.00 -20.00
N SER A 15 -2.11 -17.83 -19.28
CA SER A 15 -3.50 -18.10 -19.64
C SER A 15 -4.43 -16.89 -19.45
N PHE A 16 -4.01 -15.87 -18.70
CA PHE A 16 -4.77 -14.65 -18.43
C PHE A 16 -4.38 -13.46 -19.33
N GLY A 17 -3.26 -13.56 -20.07
CA GLY A 17 -2.80 -12.49 -20.94
C GLY A 17 -1.49 -12.82 -21.65
N ASP A 18 -1.11 -11.95 -22.60
CA ASP A 18 0.06 -12.18 -23.47
C ASP A 18 1.40 -11.78 -22.80
N ALA A 19 1.35 -11.17 -21.62
CA ALA A 19 2.53 -10.73 -20.87
C ALA A 19 2.43 -11.10 -19.40
N VAL A 20 3.57 -11.50 -18.82
CA VAL A 20 3.69 -11.88 -17.41
C VAL A 20 4.83 -11.11 -16.78
N LEU A 21 4.59 -10.51 -15.62
CA LEU A 21 5.62 -9.91 -14.79
C LEU A 21 6.29 -11.00 -13.95
N VAL A 22 7.61 -11.07 -14.01
CA VAL A 22 8.44 -11.97 -13.20
C VAL A 22 9.40 -11.12 -12.38
N GLU A 23 9.27 -11.19 -11.07
CA GLU A 23 10.06 -10.37 -10.13
C GLU A 23 10.84 -11.25 -9.15
N GLU A 24 11.90 -10.69 -8.58
CA GLU A 24 12.61 -11.34 -7.47
C GLU A 24 11.70 -11.44 -6.25
N ARG A 25 11.68 -12.63 -5.63
CA ARG A 25 10.97 -12.80 -4.36
C ARG A 25 11.78 -12.19 -3.23
N LEU A 26 11.27 -11.13 -2.64
CA LEU A 26 11.86 -10.50 -1.47
C LEU A 26 11.44 -11.22 -0.18
N ALA A 27 12.42 -11.43 0.71
CA ALA A 27 12.16 -11.92 2.07
C ALA A 27 12.20 -10.74 3.03
N GLY A 28 11.12 -10.53 3.80
CA GLY A 28 11.02 -9.41 4.72
C GLY A 28 9.63 -9.29 5.34
N ARG A 29 9.42 -8.19 6.05
CA ARG A 29 8.15 -7.81 6.65
C ARG A 29 7.36 -6.98 5.64
N GLU A 30 6.07 -7.28 5.49
CA GLU A 30 5.19 -6.55 4.59
C GLU A 30 4.61 -5.33 5.29
N LEU A 31 4.86 -4.14 4.72
CA LEU A 31 4.39 -2.87 5.26
C LEU A 31 3.69 -2.05 4.19
N THR A 32 2.80 -1.18 4.65
CA THR A 32 2.18 -0.19 3.78
C THR A 32 2.27 1.20 4.40
N ALA A 33 2.46 2.20 3.53
CA ALA A 33 2.52 3.60 3.87
C ALA A 33 1.44 4.38 3.09
N ALA A 34 0.44 4.89 3.79
CA ALA A 34 -0.57 5.75 3.22
C ALA A 34 -0.08 7.20 3.19
N ILE A 35 -0.16 7.86 2.04
CA ILE A 35 0.18 9.27 1.86
C ILE A 35 -1.11 10.09 1.77
N PHE A 36 -1.21 11.13 2.58
CA PHE A 36 -2.31 12.09 2.57
C PHE A 36 -1.78 13.46 2.15
N ALA A 37 -2.27 13.98 1.03
CA ALA A 37 -1.77 15.18 0.37
C ALA A 37 -2.92 16.06 -0.14
N PRO A 38 -3.82 16.55 0.75
CA PRO A 38 -4.93 17.38 0.31
C PRO A 38 -4.40 18.71 -0.26
N VAL A 39 -5.14 19.26 -1.22
CA VAL A 39 -4.75 20.50 -1.93
C VAL A 39 -4.41 21.62 -0.91
N GLN A 40 -3.33 22.37 -1.18
CA GLN A 40 -2.79 23.43 -0.34
C GLN A 40 -2.19 22.97 1.01
N GLN A 41 -1.90 21.70 1.17
CA GLN A 41 -1.17 21.16 2.31
C GLN A 41 -0.01 20.30 1.80
N ASP A 42 1.03 20.20 2.63
CA ASP A 42 2.15 19.31 2.33
C ASP A 42 1.70 17.85 2.41
N ALA A 43 2.27 17.02 1.55
CA ALA A 43 2.06 15.58 1.60
C ALA A 43 2.65 15.00 2.90
N VAL A 44 1.88 14.20 3.60
CA VAL A 44 2.32 13.54 4.84
C VAL A 44 2.11 12.03 4.75
N ALA A 45 3.08 11.27 5.26
CA ALA A 45 2.92 9.84 5.47
C ALA A 45 2.16 9.61 6.78
N LEU A 46 1.04 8.92 6.68
CA LEU A 46 0.25 8.48 7.84
C LEU A 46 1.01 7.37 8.60
N PRO A 47 0.56 6.96 9.80
CA PRO A 47 1.15 5.84 10.50
C PRO A 47 1.27 4.61 9.61
N LEU A 48 2.46 3.99 9.62
CA LEU A 48 2.73 2.78 8.87
C LEU A 48 1.90 1.61 9.42
N ILE A 49 1.52 0.71 8.53
CA ILE A 49 0.85 -0.54 8.89
C ILE A 49 1.75 -1.71 8.49
N GLU A 50 1.97 -2.63 9.41
CA GLU A 50 2.51 -3.94 9.08
C GLU A 50 1.36 -4.91 8.86
N ILE A 51 1.46 -5.69 7.79
CA ILE A 51 0.50 -6.73 7.45
C ILE A 51 1.10 -8.07 7.89
N VAL A 52 0.49 -8.69 8.89
CA VAL A 52 0.92 -9.99 9.39
C VAL A 52 -0.04 -11.04 8.87
N THR A 53 0.47 -11.92 8.02
CA THR A 53 -0.24 -13.10 7.54
C THR A 53 0.13 -14.34 8.36
N PRO A 54 -0.78 -15.29 8.58
CA PRO A 54 -0.45 -16.54 9.27
C PRO A 54 0.73 -17.26 8.62
N ALA A 55 1.54 -17.94 9.43
CA ALA A 55 2.69 -18.70 8.95
C ALA A 55 2.27 -19.69 7.85
N HIS A 56 3.05 -19.71 6.74
CA HIS A 56 2.82 -20.52 5.53
C HIS A 56 1.67 -20.08 4.61
N SER A 57 1.03 -18.93 4.85
CA SER A 57 0.11 -18.32 3.90
C SER A 57 0.76 -17.13 3.17
N TRP A 58 0.26 -16.87 1.95
CA TRP A 58 0.59 -15.66 1.21
C TRP A 58 -0.48 -14.62 1.51
N TYR A 59 -0.10 -13.33 1.43
CA TYR A 59 -1.08 -12.26 1.39
C TYR A 59 -1.73 -12.25 0.00
N ASP A 60 -2.49 -13.31 -0.28
CA ASP A 60 -3.25 -13.48 -1.50
C ASP A 60 -4.60 -12.73 -1.45
N TYR A 61 -5.42 -12.96 -2.46
CA TYR A 61 -6.73 -12.32 -2.56
C TYR A 61 -7.64 -12.64 -1.36
N GLU A 62 -7.61 -13.88 -0.86
CA GLU A 62 -8.44 -14.29 0.28
C GLU A 62 -7.99 -13.59 1.56
N HIS A 63 -6.67 -13.54 1.82
CA HIS A 63 -6.11 -12.85 3.00
C HIS A 63 -6.30 -11.33 2.94
N ARG A 64 -6.40 -10.75 1.74
CA ARG A 64 -6.63 -9.31 1.54
C ARG A 64 -8.06 -8.88 1.85
N TYR A 65 -9.05 -9.75 1.63
CA TYR A 65 -10.48 -9.36 1.71
C TYR A 65 -11.29 -10.14 2.73
N ALA A 66 -10.83 -11.30 3.23
CA ALA A 66 -11.52 -12.06 4.26
C ALA A 66 -11.27 -11.44 5.65
N PRO A 67 -12.32 -11.07 6.41
CA PRO A 67 -12.16 -10.54 7.75
C PRO A 67 -11.39 -11.52 8.66
N GLY A 68 -10.29 -11.04 9.29
CA GLY A 68 -9.48 -11.86 10.19
C GLY A 68 -8.46 -12.80 9.51
N ALA A 69 -8.32 -12.75 8.19
CA ALA A 69 -7.32 -13.55 7.46
C ALA A 69 -5.90 -12.94 7.54
N SER A 70 -5.78 -11.67 7.84
CA SER A 70 -4.53 -10.96 8.16
C SER A 70 -4.75 -10.04 9.36
N GLU A 71 -3.68 -9.78 10.11
CA GLU A 71 -3.65 -8.82 11.20
C GLU A 71 -2.95 -7.54 10.74
N HIS A 72 -3.53 -6.38 11.05
CA HIS A 72 -2.94 -5.07 10.78
C HIS A 72 -2.38 -4.49 12.07
N LEU A 73 -1.05 -4.37 12.17
CA LEU A 73 -0.40 -3.70 13.29
C LEU A 73 -0.23 -2.20 12.96
N VAL A 74 -0.96 -1.36 13.68
CA VAL A 74 -0.99 0.10 13.47
C VAL A 74 -0.79 0.83 14.80
N PRO A 75 0.27 1.64 14.96
CA PRO A 75 1.40 1.80 14.06
C PRO A 75 2.25 0.53 13.96
N ALA A 76 2.91 0.32 12.82
CA ALA A 76 3.82 -0.79 12.61
C ALA A 76 4.95 -0.78 13.65
N PRO A 77 5.32 -1.94 14.26
CA PRO A 77 6.39 -2.03 15.25
C PRO A 77 7.77 -2.07 14.57
N VAL A 78 8.19 -0.96 14.01
CA VAL A 78 9.50 -0.73 13.38
C VAL A 78 10.29 0.30 14.18
N SER A 79 11.62 0.33 14.03
CA SER A 79 12.44 1.38 14.61
C SER A 79 12.17 2.74 13.95
N ASP A 80 12.49 3.83 14.64
CA ASP A 80 12.32 5.19 14.09
C ASP A 80 13.08 5.37 12.76
N ALA A 81 14.29 4.82 12.65
CA ALA A 81 15.09 4.89 11.43
C ALA A 81 14.43 4.14 10.25
N GLU A 82 13.87 2.95 10.51
CA GLU A 82 13.12 2.19 9.50
C GLU A 82 11.83 2.93 9.11
N ALA A 83 11.10 3.47 10.10
CA ALA A 83 9.90 4.24 9.85
C ALA A 83 10.15 5.45 8.95
N GLU A 84 11.21 6.22 9.23
CA GLU A 84 11.57 7.38 8.41
C GLU A 84 12.01 6.97 7.00
N ALA A 85 12.78 5.88 6.85
CA ALA A 85 13.17 5.38 5.54
C ALA A 85 11.96 4.92 4.70
N LEU A 86 11.01 4.19 5.31
CA LEU A 86 9.78 3.73 4.66
C LEU A 86 8.89 4.90 4.22
N LYS A 87 8.67 5.87 5.11
CA LYS A 87 7.89 7.08 4.81
C LYS A 87 8.53 7.92 3.71
N HIS A 88 9.85 8.08 3.76
CA HIS A 88 10.60 8.83 2.74
C HIS A 88 10.44 8.22 1.35
N ILE A 89 10.56 6.90 1.23
CA ILE A 89 10.34 6.19 -0.05
C ILE A 89 8.91 6.37 -0.54
N ALA A 90 7.93 6.23 0.34
CA ALA A 90 6.52 6.38 -0.03
C ALA A 90 6.17 7.80 -0.48
N LEU A 91 6.69 8.83 0.18
CA LEU A 91 6.54 10.23 -0.21
C LEU A 91 7.23 10.50 -1.56
N ALA A 92 8.47 10.04 -1.74
CA ALA A 92 9.19 10.20 -2.99
C ALA A 92 8.48 9.51 -4.17
N ALA A 93 7.91 8.33 -3.93
CA ALA A 93 7.13 7.61 -4.94
C ALA A 93 5.82 8.35 -5.28
N HIS A 94 5.11 8.87 -4.27
CA HIS A 94 3.92 9.71 -4.46
C HIS A 94 4.20 10.91 -5.38
N ASP A 95 5.27 11.63 -5.07
CA ASP A 95 5.67 12.83 -5.83
C ASP A 95 6.14 12.48 -7.25
N SER A 96 6.96 11.44 -7.39
CA SER A 96 7.51 11.00 -8.69
C SER A 96 6.43 10.58 -9.69
N LEU A 97 5.32 9.99 -9.18
CA LEU A 97 4.17 9.62 -9.98
C LEU A 97 3.16 10.77 -10.19
N GLY A 98 3.40 11.94 -9.60
CA GLY A 98 2.47 13.06 -9.65
C GLY A 98 1.12 12.72 -9.01
N CYS A 99 1.12 11.89 -7.97
CA CYS A 99 -0.08 11.55 -7.23
C CYS A 99 -0.68 12.80 -6.57
N ARG A 100 -1.98 12.78 -6.34
CA ARG A 100 -2.72 13.89 -5.73
C ARG A 100 -3.66 13.38 -4.67
N ASP A 101 -3.79 14.16 -3.60
CA ASP A 101 -4.70 13.94 -2.47
C ASP A 101 -4.38 12.68 -1.65
N LEU A 102 -4.12 11.57 -2.29
CA LEU A 102 -3.85 10.31 -1.61
C LEU A 102 -3.06 9.32 -2.50
N SER A 103 -2.29 8.47 -1.86
CA SER A 103 -1.77 7.22 -2.43
C SER A 103 -1.44 6.24 -1.31
N ARG A 104 -1.19 4.98 -1.65
CA ARG A 104 -0.67 3.98 -0.73
C ARG A 104 0.48 3.23 -1.38
N ALA A 105 1.63 3.28 -0.75
CA ALA A 105 2.80 2.54 -1.17
C ALA A 105 2.86 1.21 -0.39
N ASP A 106 3.04 0.10 -1.09
CA ASP A 106 3.22 -1.22 -0.49
C ASP A 106 4.70 -1.59 -0.59
N LEU A 107 5.30 -2.00 0.54
CA LEU A 107 6.74 -2.15 0.70
C LEU A 107 7.08 -3.46 1.42
N ILE A 108 8.28 -3.98 1.15
CA ILE A 108 8.89 -5.04 1.95
C ILE A 108 10.09 -4.46 2.71
N LEU A 109 10.09 -4.57 4.02
CA LEU A 109 11.26 -4.25 4.84
C LEU A 109 12.15 -5.48 4.90
N THR A 110 13.21 -5.48 4.10
CA THR A 110 14.22 -6.54 4.04
C THR A 110 15.38 -6.26 5.00
N GLN A 111 16.29 -7.21 5.15
CA GLN A 111 17.54 -6.97 5.91
C GLN A 111 18.45 -5.90 5.28
N ALA A 112 18.34 -5.67 3.98
CA ALA A 112 19.08 -4.64 3.26
C ALA A 112 18.39 -3.27 3.29
N GLY A 113 17.19 -3.18 3.84
CA GLY A 113 16.37 -1.98 3.91
C GLY A 113 15.02 -2.12 3.21
N PRO A 114 14.24 -1.04 3.15
CA PRO A 114 12.92 -1.05 2.54
C PRO A 114 12.99 -1.12 1.01
N MET A 115 12.11 -1.95 0.43
CA MET A 115 11.93 -2.13 -1.01
C MET A 115 10.50 -1.78 -1.37
N LEU A 116 10.31 -0.82 -2.28
CA LEU A 116 8.99 -0.46 -2.82
C LEU A 116 8.52 -1.52 -3.80
N LEU A 117 7.31 -2.01 -3.64
CA LEU A 117 6.65 -2.93 -4.57
C LEU A 117 5.77 -2.18 -5.57
N GLU A 118 4.80 -1.44 -5.05
CA GLU A 118 3.82 -0.72 -5.88
C GLU A 118 3.28 0.53 -5.18
N VAL A 119 2.64 1.40 -5.98
CA VAL A 119 1.89 2.55 -5.48
C VAL A 119 0.45 2.48 -5.98
N ASN A 120 -0.49 2.40 -5.07
CA ASN A 120 -1.91 2.46 -5.34
C ASN A 120 -2.37 3.91 -5.33
N THR A 121 -2.75 4.43 -6.49
CA THR A 121 -3.25 5.82 -6.65
C THR A 121 -4.73 5.98 -6.33
N LEU A 122 -5.45 4.87 -6.16
CA LEU A 122 -6.84 4.81 -5.72
C LEU A 122 -7.01 3.65 -4.71
N PRO A 123 -6.43 3.79 -3.49
CA PRO A 123 -6.50 2.73 -2.49
C PRO A 123 -7.93 2.47 -2.03
N GLY A 124 -8.18 1.24 -1.59
CA GLY A 124 -9.49 0.83 -1.07
C GLY A 124 -9.95 1.68 0.11
N MET A 125 -11.28 1.90 0.19
CA MET A 125 -11.92 2.73 1.22
C MET A 125 -13.02 1.96 1.97
N THR A 126 -12.90 0.64 2.05
CA THR A 126 -13.82 -0.21 2.81
C THR A 126 -13.44 -0.24 4.30
N PRO A 127 -14.30 -0.73 5.19
CA PRO A 127 -13.99 -0.87 6.62
C PRO A 127 -12.76 -1.74 6.94
N THR A 128 -12.34 -2.61 6.02
CA THR A 128 -11.16 -3.48 6.16
C THR A 128 -9.96 -2.99 5.35
N SER A 129 -10.05 -1.79 4.77
CA SER A 129 -8.97 -1.25 3.93
C SER A 129 -7.88 -0.57 4.77
N LEU A 130 -6.63 -0.79 4.39
CA LEU A 130 -5.44 -0.27 5.06
C LEU A 130 -5.39 1.26 5.11
N TYR A 131 -5.85 1.94 4.06
CA TYR A 131 -5.80 3.40 4.03
C TYR A 131 -6.68 4.07 5.11
N PRO A 132 -7.97 3.69 5.27
CA PRO A 132 -8.79 4.16 6.39
C PRO A 132 -8.22 3.81 7.77
N ASP A 133 -7.57 2.66 7.94
CA ASP A 133 -6.94 2.27 9.19
C ASP A 133 -5.77 3.19 9.55
N ALA A 134 -4.88 3.49 8.59
CA ALA A 134 -3.81 4.45 8.77
C ALA A 134 -4.33 5.86 9.09
N ALA A 135 -5.37 6.32 8.39
CA ALA A 135 -5.99 7.62 8.63
C ALA A 135 -6.61 7.70 10.03
N LYS A 136 -7.33 6.66 10.46
CA LYS A 136 -7.91 6.56 11.80
C LYS A 136 -6.83 6.60 12.88
N ALA A 137 -5.72 5.89 12.69
CA ALA A 137 -4.60 5.89 13.63
C ALA A 137 -3.91 7.27 13.72
N ALA A 138 -3.97 8.09 12.65
CA ALA A 138 -3.54 9.48 12.64
C ALA A 138 -4.56 10.46 13.27
N GLY A 139 -5.67 9.97 13.80
CA GLY A 139 -6.74 10.82 14.34
C GLY A 139 -7.64 11.44 13.27
N LEU A 140 -7.66 10.89 12.04
CA LEU A 140 -8.49 11.32 10.92
C LEU A 140 -9.58 10.25 10.64
N PRO A 141 -10.75 10.28 11.31
CA PRO A 141 -11.82 9.32 11.10
C PRO A 141 -12.36 9.37 9.66
N PHE A 142 -12.89 8.25 9.17
CA PHE A 142 -13.35 8.11 7.79
C PHE A 142 -14.27 9.23 7.28
N PRO A 143 -15.28 9.73 8.03
CA PRO A 143 -16.09 10.86 7.56
C PRO A 143 -15.30 12.14 7.33
N GLN A 144 -14.24 12.39 8.13
CA GLN A 144 -13.37 13.55 7.98
C GLN A 144 -12.41 13.36 6.82
N LEU A 145 -11.83 12.17 6.68
CA LEU A 145 -11.01 11.78 5.53
C LEU A 145 -11.79 12.01 4.22
N ALA A 146 -12.98 11.43 4.10
CA ALA A 146 -13.83 11.58 2.91
C ALA A 146 -14.15 13.05 2.61
N ARG A 147 -14.50 13.83 3.64
CA ARG A 147 -14.78 15.27 3.52
C ARG A 147 -13.53 16.02 2.99
N SER A 148 -12.35 15.72 3.54
CA SER A 148 -11.10 16.37 3.13
C SER A 148 -10.78 16.09 1.67
N LEU A 149 -10.95 14.84 1.20
CA LEU A 149 -10.73 14.46 -0.19
C LEU A 149 -11.71 15.14 -1.14
N VAL A 150 -13.00 15.20 -0.79
CA VAL A 150 -14.02 15.92 -1.57
C VAL A 150 -13.71 17.42 -1.61
N GLN A 151 -13.37 18.03 -0.48
CA GLN A 151 -13.02 19.45 -0.42
C GLN A 151 -11.77 19.76 -1.24
N SER A 152 -10.76 18.89 -1.17
CA SER A 152 -9.55 18.99 -1.99
C SER A 152 -9.86 18.97 -3.49
N ALA A 153 -10.73 18.05 -3.90
CA ALA A 153 -11.17 17.96 -5.29
C ALA A 153 -11.93 19.22 -5.76
N LEU A 154 -12.84 19.73 -4.91
CA LEU A 154 -13.59 20.97 -5.19
C LEU A 154 -12.67 22.18 -5.30
N ASN A 155 -11.70 22.31 -4.38
CA ASN A 155 -10.76 23.44 -4.39
C ASN A 155 -9.83 23.42 -5.61
N ARG A 156 -9.52 22.24 -6.13
CA ARG A 156 -8.71 22.11 -7.35
C ARG A 156 -9.48 22.45 -8.60
N GLY A 157 -10.79 22.25 -8.61
CA GLY A 157 -11.63 22.41 -9.78
C GLY A 157 -11.49 21.30 -10.83
N PRO A 158 -12.17 21.41 -11.97
CA PRO A 158 -12.12 20.44 -13.04
C PRO A 158 -10.72 20.39 -13.68
N ARG A 159 -10.29 19.20 -14.11
CA ARG A 159 -9.00 18.99 -14.78
C ARG A 159 -8.99 19.55 -16.21
N PHE A 160 -10.16 19.63 -16.79
CA PHE A 160 -10.38 20.18 -18.15
C PHE A 160 -11.49 21.23 -18.08
N PRO A 161 -11.35 22.33 -18.81
CA PRO A 161 -12.40 23.33 -18.92
C PRO A 161 -13.63 22.79 -19.63
#